data_2ea29e947890ebc774f6f9c97bd41294
#
_entry.id   2ea29e947890ebc774f6f9c97bd41294
#
_cell.length_a   1.000
_cell.length_b   1.000
_cell.length_c   1.000
_cell.angle_alpha   90.00
_cell.angle_beta   90.00
_cell.angle_gamma   90.00
#
_symmetry.space_group_name_H-M   'P 1'
#
loop_
_entity.id
_entity.type
_entity.pdbx_description
1 polymer ?
#
loop_
_entity_poly.entity_id
_entity_poly.type
_entity_poly.pdbx_seq_one_letter_code
_entity_poly.pdbx_strand_id
1 'polypeptide(L)'
;MKKEFKVISELIENKSKALDVGCGDGELIKYLIENKTKDIRGLEISKESVQNCLSKGLSVIEGNAENDLMQFPNHSFDYVILSQTLQAFLNP
;
A
#
# COMPACT_ATOMS: atom_id res chain seq x y z
N MET A 1 -9.89 -12.27 -9.16
CA MET A 1 -9.64 -11.44 -7.98
C MET A 1 -9.22 -12.31 -6.82
N LYS A 2 -8.23 -11.91 -6.08
CA LYS A 2 -7.71 -12.71 -4.98
C LYS A 2 -8.53 -12.48 -3.72
N LYS A 3 -8.88 -13.60 -3.05
CA LYS A 3 -9.62 -13.53 -1.78
C LYS A 3 -8.86 -12.72 -0.73
N GLU A 4 -7.54 -12.78 -0.77
CA GLU A 4 -6.67 -12.09 0.18
C GLU A 4 -6.88 -10.59 0.15
N PHE A 5 -7.13 -10.04 -1.04
CA PHE A 5 -7.35 -8.59 -1.17
C PHE A 5 -8.65 -8.18 -0.48
N LYS A 6 -9.67 -9.02 -0.57
CA LYS A 6 -10.92 -8.74 0.12
C LYS A 6 -10.72 -8.76 1.63
N VAL A 7 -9.97 -9.74 2.15
CA VAL A 7 -9.66 -9.83 3.58
C VAL A 7 -8.96 -8.57 4.05
N ILE A 8 -7.93 -8.13 3.32
CA ILE A 8 -7.22 -6.90 3.67
C ILE A 8 -8.17 -5.71 3.66
N SER A 9 -9.02 -5.59 2.66
CA SER A 9 -9.93 -4.46 2.57
C SER A 9 -10.91 -4.42 3.73
N GLU A 10 -11.30 -5.57 4.27
CA GLU A 10 -12.19 -5.64 5.41
C GLU A 10 -11.51 -5.24 6.72
N LEU A 11 -10.18 -5.33 6.79
CA LEU A 11 -9.42 -4.96 7.97
C LEU A 11 -9.24 -3.46 8.11
N ILE A 12 -9.37 -2.70 7.04
CA ILE A 12 -9.17 -1.25 7.08
C ILE A 12 -10.51 -0.52 6.94
N GLU A 13 -10.59 0.65 7.55
CA GLU A 13 -11.79 1.47 7.47
C GLU A 13 -11.87 2.23 6.15
N ASN A 14 -13.09 2.55 5.73
CA ASN A 14 -13.32 3.35 4.53
C ASN A 14 -12.64 4.70 4.64
N LYS A 15 -12.09 5.18 3.53
CA LYS A 15 -11.46 6.50 3.44
C LYS A 15 -10.21 6.65 4.31
N SER A 16 -9.64 5.54 4.76
CA SER A 16 -8.39 5.57 5.52
C SER A 16 -7.21 5.87 4.62
N LYS A 17 -6.17 6.47 5.20
CA LYS A 17 -4.88 6.62 4.53
C LYS A 17 -4.07 5.36 4.79
N ALA A 18 -3.60 4.73 3.73
CA ALA A 18 -2.87 3.47 3.87
C ALA A 18 -1.57 3.48 3.06
N LEU A 19 -0.58 2.80 3.60
CA LEU A 19 0.70 2.56 2.92
C LEU A 19 0.85 1.06 2.70
N ASP A 20 1.04 0.66 1.44
CA ASP A 20 1.28 -0.73 1.07
C ASP A 20 2.77 -0.96 0.88
N VAL A 21 3.40 -1.63 1.84
CA VAL A 21 4.83 -1.91 1.83
C VAL A 21 5.09 -3.18 1.04
N GLY A 22 5.99 -3.09 0.05
CA GLY A 22 6.25 -4.20 -0.84
C GLY A 22 5.12 -4.40 -1.84
N CYS A 23 4.61 -3.30 -2.41
CA CYS A 23 3.39 -3.33 -3.19
C CYS A 23 3.50 -4.02 -4.56
N GLY A 24 4.72 -4.35 -5.01
CA GLY A 24 4.90 -4.98 -6.31
C GLY A 24 4.33 -4.13 -7.42
N ASP A 25 3.59 -4.73 -8.32
CA ASP A 25 3.00 -4.04 -9.47
C ASP A 25 1.69 -3.31 -9.12
N GLY A 26 1.31 -3.29 -7.84
CA GLY A 26 0.22 -2.46 -7.38
C GLY A 26 -1.17 -3.07 -7.49
N GLU A 27 -1.27 -4.39 -7.58
CA GLU A 27 -2.58 -5.04 -7.70
C GLU A 27 -3.48 -4.75 -6.48
N LEU A 28 -2.92 -4.84 -5.27
CA LEU A 28 -3.69 -4.55 -4.06
C LEU A 28 -4.07 -3.08 -3.99
N ILE A 29 -3.14 -2.19 -4.35
CA ILE A 29 -3.44 -0.76 -4.37
C ILE A 29 -4.62 -0.48 -5.29
N LYS A 30 -4.59 -1.04 -6.48
CA LYS A 30 -5.67 -0.85 -7.45
C LYS A 30 -7.00 -1.36 -6.88
N TYR A 31 -6.97 -2.54 -6.26
CA TYR A 31 -8.16 -3.13 -5.64
C TYR A 31 -8.73 -2.20 -4.56
N LEU A 32 -7.87 -1.66 -3.71
CA LEU A 32 -8.32 -0.80 -2.61
C LEU A 32 -8.85 0.54 -3.10
N ILE A 33 -8.27 1.09 -4.16
CA ILE A 33 -8.78 2.32 -4.77
C ILE A 33 -10.22 2.11 -5.28
N GLU A 34 -10.47 0.96 -5.87
CA GLU A 34 -11.79 0.64 -6.42
C GLU A 34 -12.83 0.29 -5.36
N ASN A 35 -12.40 -0.25 -4.22
CA ASN A 35 -13.32 -0.86 -3.27
C ASN A 35 -13.33 -0.25 -1.87
N LYS A 36 -12.34 0.53 -1.49
CA LYS A 36 -12.22 0.93 -0.08
C LYS A 36 -11.76 2.36 0.12
N THR A 37 -10.57 2.69 -0.35
CA THR A 37 -9.97 4.00 -0.13
C THR A 37 -9.18 4.43 -1.35
N LYS A 38 -9.24 5.73 -1.64
CA LYS A 38 -8.44 6.32 -2.73
C LYS A 38 -7.12 6.90 -2.20
N ASP A 39 -6.97 6.97 -0.89
CA ASP A 39 -5.79 7.56 -0.27
C ASP A 39 -4.82 6.46 0.15
N ILE A 40 -4.28 5.80 -0.85
CA ILE A 40 -3.32 4.71 -0.63
C ILE A 40 -2.07 4.95 -1.47
N ARG A 41 -0.94 4.69 -0.86
CA ARG A 41 0.37 4.79 -1.52
C ARG A 41 1.12 3.49 -1.34
N GLY A 42 2.09 3.27 -2.22
CA GLY A 42 2.94 2.09 -2.15
C GLY A 42 4.39 2.45 -1.89
N LEU A 43 5.11 1.53 -1.28
CA LEU A 43 6.56 1.56 -1.14
C LEU A 43 7.09 0.26 -1.71
N GLU A 44 7.99 0.37 -2.69
CA GLU A 44 8.46 -0.79 -3.41
C GLU A 44 9.94 -0.64 -3.75
N ILE A 45 10.72 -1.70 -3.52
CA ILE A 45 12.16 -1.66 -3.76
C ILE A 45 12.52 -1.88 -5.22
N SER A 46 11.67 -2.59 -5.97
CA SER A 46 11.93 -2.88 -7.37
C SER A 46 11.59 -1.68 -8.24
N LYS A 47 12.62 -1.12 -8.88
CA LYS A 47 12.44 0.02 -9.78
C LYS A 47 11.46 -0.30 -10.92
N GLU A 48 11.55 -1.50 -11.48
CA GLU A 48 10.66 -1.92 -12.55
C GLU A 48 9.20 -1.94 -12.08
N SER A 49 8.94 -2.50 -10.90
CA SER A 49 7.60 -2.54 -10.34
C SER A 49 7.06 -1.13 -10.07
N VAL A 50 7.92 -0.25 -9.55
CA VAL A 50 7.52 1.15 -9.33
C VAL A 50 7.10 1.78 -10.65
N GLN A 51 7.87 1.59 -11.72
CA GLN A 51 7.53 2.14 -13.03
C GLN A 51 6.21 1.57 -13.56
N ASN A 52 5.96 0.28 -13.33
CA ASN A 52 4.70 -0.34 -13.72
C ASN A 52 3.53 0.30 -12.98
N CYS A 53 3.68 0.55 -11.68
CA CYS A 53 2.65 1.22 -10.90
C CYS A 53 2.38 2.63 -11.40
N LEU A 54 3.44 3.40 -11.65
CA LEU A 54 3.29 4.77 -12.12
C LEU A 54 2.61 4.82 -13.48
N SER A 55 2.89 3.85 -14.35
CA SER A 55 2.23 3.78 -15.66
C SER A 55 0.74 3.51 -15.55
N LYS A 56 0.29 2.94 -14.45
CA LYS A 56 -1.12 2.68 -14.17
C LYS A 56 -1.78 3.84 -13.42
N GLY A 57 -1.04 4.90 -13.14
CA GLY A 57 -1.55 6.04 -12.39
C GLY A 57 -1.57 5.85 -10.87
N LEU A 58 -0.84 4.86 -10.36
CA LEU A 58 -0.79 4.60 -8.92
C LEU A 58 0.32 5.42 -8.27
N SER A 59 0.13 5.76 -7.00
CA SER A 59 1.10 6.54 -6.22
C SER A 59 2.04 5.58 -5.50
N VAL A 60 3.24 5.42 -6.02
CA VAL A 60 4.23 4.50 -5.45
C VAL A 60 5.59 5.18 -5.40
N ILE A 61 6.31 4.94 -4.32
CA ILE A 61 7.64 5.48 -4.09
C ILE A 61 8.63 4.31 -4.11
N GLU A 62 9.74 4.50 -4.81
CA GLU A 62 10.82 3.52 -4.77
C GLU A 62 11.56 3.68 -3.45
N GLY A 63 11.70 2.57 -2.69
CA GLY A 63 12.40 2.62 -1.43
C GLY A 63 12.43 1.29 -0.72
N ASN A 64 13.23 1.26 0.35
CA ASN A 64 13.39 0.10 1.21
C ASN A 64 12.70 0.36 2.54
N ALA A 65 11.80 -0.53 2.94
CA ALA A 65 11.05 -0.36 4.17
C ALA A 65 11.93 -0.18 5.41
N GLU A 66 13.05 -0.91 5.48
CA GLU A 66 13.94 -0.80 6.63
C GLU A 66 14.53 0.60 6.79
N ASN A 67 14.84 1.24 5.66
CA ASN A 67 15.52 2.53 5.69
C ASN A 67 14.55 3.70 5.54
N ASP A 68 13.46 3.52 4.85
CA ASP A 68 12.63 4.62 4.39
C ASP A 68 11.34 4.83 5.17
N LEU A 69 10.86 3.80 5.89
CA LEU A 69 9.65 3.98 6.70
C LEU A 69 9.80 5.05 7.77
N MET A 70 11.00 5.15 8.35
CA MET A 70 11.29 6.13 9.39
C MET A 70 11.26 7.56 8.89
N GLN A 71 11.33 7.76 7.59
CA GLN A 71 11.35 9.09 6.99
C GLN A 71 9.95 9.69 6.83
N PHE A 72 8.91 8.88 6.93
CA PHE A 72 7.56 9.41 6.89
C PHE A 72 7.23 10.09 8.21
N PRO A 73 6.60 11.27 8.17
CA PRO A 73 6.15 11.91 9.40
C PRO A 73 5.19 11.00 10.18
N ASN A 74 5.18 11.17 11.50
CA ASN A 74 4.24 10.44 12.35
C ASN A 74 2.82 10.72 11.90
N HIS A 75 1.98 9.70 11.94
CA HIS A 75 0.56 9.80 11.56
C HIS A 75 0.33 10.13 10.08
N SER A 76 1.32 9.85 9.22
CA SER A 76 1.12 9.99 7.77
C SER A 76 0.09 9.01 7.22
N PHE A 77 -0.05 7.86 7.86
CA PHE A 77 -0.97 6.81 7.42
C PHE A 77 -1.73 6.24 8.60
N ASP A 78 -2.99 5.87 8.36
CA ASP A 78 -3.81 5.20 9.36
C ASP A 78 -3.46 3.71 9.44
N TYR A 79 -3.11 3.10 8.31
CA TYR A 79 -2.75 1.70 8.23
C TYR A 79 -1.47 1.50 7.46
N VAL A 80 -0.70 0.51 7.87
CA VAL A 80 0.44 0.01 7.11
C VAL A 80 0.13 -1.43 6.73
N ILE A 81 0.21 -1.73 5.45
CA ILE A 81 -0.12 -3.04 4.91
C ILE A 81 1.17 -3.70 4.44
N LEU A 82 1.35 -4.96 4.83
CA LEU A 82 2.44 -5.79 4.32
C LEU A 82 1.82 -6.78 3.34
N SER A 83 1.71 -6.38 2.09
CA SER A 83 0.94 -7.16 1.10
C SER A 83 1.51 -8.55 0.85
N GLN A 84 2.83 -8.72 0.96
CA GLN A 84 3.44 -10.03 0.75
C GLN A 84 3.09 -11.02 1.86
N THR A 85 2.78 -10.54 3.06
CA THR A 85 2.38 -11.40 4.18
C THR A 85 0.88 -11.28 4.46
N LEU A 86 0.18 -10.47 3.70
CA LEU A 86 -1.27 -10.26 3.80
C LEU A 86 -1.70 -9.79 5.19
N GLN A 87 -0.95 -8.83 5.73
CA GLN A 87 -1.23 -8.24 7.04
C GLN A 87 -1.45 -6.75 6.90
N ALA A 88 -2.35 -6.23 7.72
CA ALA A 88 -2.57 -4.81 7.82
C ALA A 88 -2.47 -4.41 9.29
N PHE A 89 -1.77 -3.33 9.57
CA PHE A 89 -1.55 -2.84 10.93
C PHE A 89 -2.10 -1.43 11.06
N LEU A 90 -2.80 -1.22 12.18
CA LEU A 90 -3.20 0.13 12.55
C LEU A 90 -1.95 0.90 12.96
N ASN A 91 -1.77 2.08 12.40
CA ASN A 91 -0.62 2.92 12.73
C ASN A 91 -0.99 3.80 13.93
N PRO A 92 -0.30 3.61 15.08
CA PRO A 92 -0.63 4.36 16.29
C PRO A 92 -0.33 5.86 16.19
#